data_43d5493afde5c4f9e2bbd7ac5c3d17e1
#
_entry.id   43d5493afde5c4f9e2bbd7ac5c3d17e1
#
_cell.length_a   1.000
_cell.length_b   1.000
_cell.length_c   1.000
_cell.angle_alpha   90.00
_cell.angle_beta   90.00
_cell.angle_gamma   90.00
#
_symmetry.space_group_name_H-M   'P 1'
#
loop_
_entity.id
_entity.type
_entity.pdbx_description
1 polymer ?
#
loop_
_entity_poly.entity_id
_entity_poly.type
_entity_poly.pdbx_seq_one_letter_code
_entity_poly.pdbx_strand_id
1 'polypeptide(L)'
;YNRTMKQEKYFSKIDEKIVLKENTTIAITGATGSIGKSIATFFSNREVNLLLIGRNKKKLENLSSSLSNRKAHIETYCLDISSVTDVKASLSYLKDKNIDIFYNNAGVFRKPIEENEELDVSFKTDYLVPILFVKELYKSNKEMVFINTASISYHYHDFNYDIQGRNIDSRIKRYGFLKRLLIMETNYLREKGIRCYLAHPGISYTGLFSKENSAYPKFVLSLIRLPMKLLFMSPDKASLSLIESSCLHPDSTHEYLGPRGLFHSWGYPGFQKLSDKLFDEKECAYLDEKTDEYIQNFYL
;
A
#
# COMPACT_ATOMS: atom_id res chain seq x y z
N TYR A 1 -6.12 -15.14 -22.76
CA TYR A 1 -7.55 -15.55 -22.65
C TYR A 1 -7.89 -16.01 -21.21
N ASN A 2 -7.17 -17.02 -20.69
CA ASN A 2 -7.44 -17.57 -19.34
C ASN A 2 -7.22 -16.58 -18.15
N ARG A 3 -6.34 -15.58 -18.32
CA ARG A 3 -6.04 -14.60 -17.25
C ARG A 3 -7.15 -13.56 -17.14
N THR A 4 -7.68 -13.07 -18.25
CA THR A 4 -8.77 -12.10 -18.31
C THR A 4 -10.04 -12.66 -17.68
N MET A 5 -10.44 -13.87 -18.02
CA MET A 5 -11.60 -14.56 -17.45
C MET A 5 -11.49 -14.78 -15.93
N LYS A 6 -10.28 -15.12 -15.41
CA LYS A 6 -10.06 -15.25 -13.96
C LYS A 6 -10.13 -13.91 -13.26
N GLN A 7 -9.61 -12.85 -13.86
CA GLN A 7 -9.64 -11.49 -13.33
C GLN A 7 -11.09 -10.99 -13.24
N GLU A 8 -11.86 -11.10 -14.30
CA GLU A 8 -13.28 -10.75 -14.33
C GLU A 8 -14.09 -11.50 -13.26
N LYS A 9 -13.84 -12.80 -13.09
CA LYS A 9 -14.46 -13.60 -12.04
C LYS A 9 -14.19 -13.07 -10.63
N TYR A 10 -12.97 -12.56 -10.36
CA TYR A 10 -12.68 -12.01 -9.04
C TYR A 10 -13.31 -10.63 -8.88
N PHE A 11 -13.19 -9.76 -9.87
CA PHE A 11 -13.71 -8.42 -9.81
C PHE A 11 -15.24 -8.36 -9.71
N SER A 12 -15.95 -9.22 -10.43
CA SER A 12 -17.42 -9.31 -10.33
C SER A 12 -17.94 -9.59 -8.91
N LYS A 13 -17.10 -10.22 -8.06
CA LYS A 13 -17.50 -10.53 -6.67
C LYS A 13 -17.60 -9.30 -5.76
N ILE A 14 -16.93 -8.22 -6.11
CA ILE A 14 -16.94 -6.98 -5.31
C ILE A 14 -17.50 -5.80 -6.10
N ASP A 15 -17.81 -5.97 -7.37
CA ASP A 15 -18.19 -4.89 -8.28
C ASP A 15 -19.41 -4.11 -7.78
N GLU A 16 -20.43 -4.81 -7.32
CA GLU A 16 -21.67 -4.21 -6.79
C GLU A 16 -21.47 -3.43 -5.48
N LYS A 17 -20.38 -3.71 -4.75
CA LYS A 17 -20.05 -3.03 -3.49
C LYS A 17 -19.31 -1.72 -3.71
N ILE A 18 -18.74 -1.52 -4.90
CA ILE A 18 -17.92 -0.37 -5.23
C ILE A 18 -18.77 0.70 -5.90
N VAL A 19 -19.32 1.57 -5.08
CA VAL A 19 -20.12 2.72 -5.52
C VAL A 19 -19.26 3.97 -5.45
N LEU A 20 -18.91 4.53 -6.61
CA LEU A 20 -18.13 5.76 -6.74
C LEU A 20 -18.97 6.82 -7.42
N LYS A 21 -18.70 8.09 -7.10
CA LYS A 21 -19.21 9.23 -7.87
C LYS A 21 -18.52 9.26 -9.24
N GLU A 22 -19.23 9.77 -10.24
CA GLU A 22 -18.62 10.05 -11.55
C GLU A 22 -17.43 11.02 -11.37
N ASN A 23 -16.39 10.82 -12.18
CA ASN A 23 -15.16 11.61 -12.14
C ASN A 23 -14.36 11.53 -10.81
N THR A 24 -14.65 10.56 -9.94
CA THR A 24 -13.82 10.31 -8.75
C THR A 24 -12.35 10.18 -9.16
N THR A 25 -11.47 10.95 -8.54
CA THR A 25 -10.02 10.90 -8.80
C THR A 25 -9.34 9.94 -7.84
N ILE A 26 -8.69 8.92 -8.39
CA ILE A 26 -8.03 7.86 -7.64
C ILE A 26 -6.52 7.88 -7.93
N ALA A 27 -5.70 8.14 -6.92
CA ALA A 27 -4.25 8.07 -7.01
C ALA A 27 -3.73 6.73 -6.47
N ILE A 28 -2.76 6.13 -7.16
CA ILE A 28 -2.21 4.81 -6.78
C ILE A 28 -0.68 4.88 -6.81
N THR A 29 -0.03 4.86 -5.63
CA THR A 29 1.42 4.70 -5.57
C THR A 29 1.82 3.25 -5.85
N GLY A 30 2.98 3.05 -6.51
CA GLY A 30 3.38 1.71 -6.91
C GLY A 30 2.47 1.06 -7.96
N ALA A 31 1.81 1.87 -8.80
CA ALA A 31 0.85 1.42 -9.80
C ALA A 31 1.40 0.37 -10.78
N THR A 32 2.70 0.36 -11.04
CA THR A 32 3.36 -0.63 -11.91
C THR A 32 3.69 -1.95 -11.22
N GLY A 33 3.52 -2.03 -9.89
CA GLY A 33 3.63 -3.28 -9.12
C GLY A 33 2.42 -4.20 -9.36
N SER A 34 2.55 -5.46 -8.96
CA SER A 34 1.51 -6.47 -9.23
C SER A 34 0.14 -6.09 -8.65
N ILE A 35 0.10 -5.63 -7.40
CA ILE A 35 -1.15 -5.23 -6.72
C ILE A 35 -1.65 -3.89 -7.30
N GLY A 36 -0.79 -2.87 -7.39
CA GLY A 36 -1.17 -1.56 -7.94
C GLY A 36 -1.70 -1.65 -9.37
N LYS A 37 -1.11 -2.52 -10.21
CA LYS A 37 -1.62 -2.80 -11.55
C LYS A 37 -3.02 -3.42 -11.53
N SER A 38 -3.29 -4.33 -10.60
CA SER A 38 -4.62 -4.94 -10.47
C SER A 38 -5.66 -3.93 -10.00
N ILE A 39 -5.30 -3.04 -9.05
CA ILE A 39 -6.16 -1.93 -8.61
C ILE A 39 -6.47 -1.00 -9.80
N ALA A 40 -5.43 -0.54 -10.52
CA ALA A 40 -5.58 0.30 -11.70
C ALA A 40 -6.46 -0.36 -12.79
N THR A 41 -6.26 -1.66 -13.04
CA THR A 41 -7.07 -2.42 -14.01
C THR A 41 -8.55 -2.50 -13.60
N PHE A 42 -8.83 -2.68 -12.31
CA PHE A 42 -10.21 -2.70 -11.81
C PHE A 42 -10.91 -1.35 -12.05
N PHE A 43 -10.30 -0.27 -11.60
CA PHE A 43 -10.91 1.05 -11.72
C PHE A 43 -10.92 1.60 -13.16
N SER A 44 -10.01 1.14 -14.03
CA SER A 44 -9.99 1.59 -15.43
C SER A 44 -11.26 1.24 -16.22
N ASN A 45 -12.08 0.32 -15.74
CA ASN A 45 -13.38 -0.01 -16.35
C ASN A 45 -14.52 0.92 -15.93
N ARG A 46 -14.26 1.94 -15.13
CA ARG A 46 -15.23 2.92 -14.60
C ARG A 46 -14.94 4.33 -15.11
N GLU A 47 -15.91 5.19 -15.05
CA GLU A 47 -15.78 6.62 -15.37
C GLU A 47 -15.14 7.36 -14.19
N VAL A 48 -13.82 7.22 -14.06
CA VAL A 48 -12.98 7.80 -13.01
C VAL A 48 -11.71 8.40 -13.60
N ASN A 49 -11.05 9.26 -12.85
CA ASN A 49 -9.71 9.74 -13.15
C ASN A 49 -8.69 8.89 -12.39
N LEU A 50 -7.72 8.28 -13.07
CA LEU A 50 -6.66 7.49 -12.48
C LEU A 50 -5.33 8.22 -12.57
N LEU A 51 -4.74 8.57 -11.43
CA LEU A 51 -3.37 9.04 -11.31
C LEU A 51 -2.46 7.87 -10.93
N LEU A 52 -1.73 7.35 -11.91
CA LEU A 52 -0.82 6.21 -11.73
C LEU A 52 0.58 6.70 -11.36
N ILE A 53 0.99 6.44 -10.12
CA ILE A 53 2.25 6.93 -9.56
C ILE A 53 3.26 5.79 -9.43
N GLY A 54 4.51 6.02 -9.90
CA GLY A 54 5.59 5.05 -9.79
C GLY A 54 6.92 5.59 -10.26
N ARG A 55 8.02 4.93 -9.89
CA ARG A 55 9.38 5.42 -10.13
C ARG A 55 9.95 5.16 -11.54
N ASN A 56 9.27 4.37 -12.36
CA ASN A 56 9.76 4.03 -13.69
C ASN A 56 8.79 4.52 -14.76
N LYS A 57 9.18 5.61 -15.43
CA LYS A 57 8.39 6.29 -16.46
C LYS A 57 7.94 5.33 -17.57
N LYS A 58 8.86 4.50 -18.11
CA LYS A 58 8.53 3.56 -19.20
C LYS A 58 7.51 2.50 -18.77
N LYS A 59 7.61 2.00 -17.52
CA LYS A 59 6.61 1.05 -17.00
C LYS A 59 5.25 1.71 -16.79
N LEU A 60 5.19 2.98 -16.40
CA LEU A 60 3.96 3.76 -16.28
C LEU A 60 3.30 3.97 -17.65
N GLU A 61 4.06 4.41 -18.65
CA GLU A 61 3.59 4.61 -20.02
C GLU A 61 3.03 3.29 -20.61
N ASN A 62 3.74 2.18 -20.43
CA ASN A 62 3.27 0.87 -20.86
C ASN A 62 1.97 0.45 -20.14
N LEU A 63 1.85 0.75 -18.84
CA LEU A 63 0.63 0.46 -18.08
C LEU A 63 -0.53 1.32 -18.59
N SER A 64 -0.34 2.64 -18.72
CA SER A 64 -1.35 3.56 -19.24
C SER A 64 -1.83 3.13 -20.63
N SER A 65 -0.90 2.83 -21.55
CA SER A 65 -1.24 2.34 -22.90
C SER A 65 -2.03 1.04 -22.86
N SER A 66 -1.75 0.13 -21.92
CA SER A 66 -2.48 -1.14 -21.78
C SER A 66 -3.92 -0.96 -21.26
N LEU A 67 -4.24 0.20 -20.72
CA LEU A 67 -5.54 0.56 -20.15
C LEU A 67 -6.29 1.63 -20.97
N SER A 68 -5.70 2.15 -22.05
CA SER A 68 -6.24 3.29 -22.82
C SER A 68 -7.62 3.06 -23.48
N ASN A 69 -7.97 1.80 -23.78
CA ASN A 69 -9.25 1.44 -24.37
C ASN A 69 -10.37 1.21 -23.33
N ARG A 70 -10.21 1.75 -22.12
CA ARG A 70 -11.15 1.60 -21.02
C ARG A 70 -11.85 2.94 -20.73
N LYS A 71 -12.75 2.95 -19.76
CA LYS A 71 -13.59 4.12 -19.46
C LYS A 71 -12.84 5.23 -18.71
N ALA A 72 -11.84 4.87 -17.90
CA ALA A 72 -11.13 5.83 -17.06
C ALA A 72 -10.25 6.79 -17.86
N HIS A 73 -10.20 8.06 -17.45
CA HIS A 73 -9.14 8.98 -17.84
C HIS A 73 -7.86 8.67 -17.05
N ILE A 74 -6.72 8.46 -17.74
CA ILE A 74 -5.50 7.98 -17.11
C ILE A 74 -4.38 9.00 -17.25
N GLU A 75 -3.87 9.46 -16.12
CA GLU A 75 -2.67 10.28 -15.98
C GLU A 75 -1.56 9.48 -15.30
N THR A 76 -0.31 9.75 -15.67
CA THR A 76 0.86 9.10 -15.04
C THR A 76 1.77 10.14 -14.40
N TYR A 77 2.28 9.83 -13.21
CA TYR A 77 3.24 10.67 -12.50
C TYR A 77 4.46 9.87 -12.07
N CYS A 78 5.64 10.29 -12.57
CA CYS A 78 6.89 9.63 -12.22
C CYS A 78 7.39 10.17 -10.89
N LEU A 79 7.39 9.30 -9.85
CA LEU A 79 7.79 9.64 -8.49
C LEU A 79 8.51 8.45 -7.85
N ASP A 80 9.73 8.68 -7.36
CA ASP A 80 10.40 7.74 -6.46
C ASP A 80 10.14 8.14 -5.00
N ILE A 81 9.28 7.38 -4.33
CA ILE A 81 8.95 7.62 -2.91
C ILE A 81 10.11 7.32 -1.95
N SER A 82 11.22 6.76 -2.42
CA SER A 82 12.45 6.62 -1.62
C SER A 82 13.34 7.86 -1.68
N SER A 83 13.09 8.78 -2.62
CA SER A 83 13.79 10.04 -2.78
C SER A 83 13.11 11.16 -1.99
N VAL A 84 13.79 11.72 -1.00
CA VAL A 84 13.27 12.85 -0.22
C VAL A 84 12.97 14.04 -1.14
N THR A 85 13.88 14.36 -2.07
CA THR A 85 13.73 15.47 -3.01
C THR A 85 12.51 15.32 -3.90
N ASP A 86 12.29 14.12 -4.46
CA ASP A 86 11.16 13.86 -5.34
C ASP A 86 9.83 13.95 -4.56
N VAL A 87 9.81 13.42 -3.33
CA VAL A 87 8.62 13.47 -2.48
C VAL A 87 8.27 14.93 -2.11
N LYS A 88 9.26 15.74 -1.68
CA LYS A 88 9.03 17.18 -1.41
C LYS A 88 8.43 17.89 -2.63
N ALA A 89 9.03 17.70 -3.79
CA ALA A 89 8.58 18.31 -5.05
C ALA A 89 7.15 17.84 -5.44
N SER A 90 6.76 16.61 -5.08
CA SER A 90 5.47 16.04 -5.42
C SER A 90 4.30 16.60 -4.61
N LEU A 91 4.53 17.12 -3.40
CA LEU A 91 3.45 17.52 -2.48
C LEU A 91 2.54 18.59 -3.07
N SER A 92 3.10 19.65 -3.68
CA SER A 92 2.29 20.70 -4.33
C SER A 92 1.44 20.13 -5.46
N TYR A 93 2.06 19.37 -6.36
CA TYR A 93 1.36 18.73 -7.47
C TYR A 93 0.21 17.83 -7.00
N LEU A 94 0.44 16.99 -5.97
CA LEU A 94 -0.58 16.09 -5.46
C LEU A 94 -1.72 16.83 -4.75
N LYS A 95 -1.43 17.94 -4.05
CA LYS A 95 -2.43 18.80 -3.41
C LYS A 95 -3.37 19.43 -4.44
N ASP A 96 -2.87 19.76 -5.64
CA ASP A 96 -3.64 20.41 -6.71
C ASP A 96 -4.52 19.44 -7.52
N LYS A 97 -4.37 18.12 -7.33
CA LYS A 97 -5.07 17.09 -8.15
C LYS A 97 -6.49 16.76 -7.71
N ASN A 98 -7.04 17.38 -6.66
CA ASN A 98 -8.37 17.07 -6.14
C ASN A 98 -8.63 15.55 -6.00
N ILE A 99 -7.69 14.85 -5.36
CA ILE A 99 -7.75 13.40 -5.19
C ILE A 99 -8.85 13.06 -4.17
N ASP A 100 -9.74 12.11 -4.51
CA ASP A 100 -10.78 11.59 -3.61
C ASP A 100 -10.31 10.36 -2.86
N ILE A 101 -9.54 9.48 -3.54
CA ILE A 101 -9.03 8.24 -2.96
C ILE A 101 -7.53 8.10 -3.25
N PHE A 102 -6.73 7.93 -2.21
CA PHE A 102 -5.27 7.79 -2.32
C PHE A 102 -4.80 6.43 -1.80
N TYR A 103 -4.30 5.59 -2.70
CA TYR A 103 -3.72 4.30 -2.35
C TYR A 103 -2.22 4.42 -2.07
N ASN A 104 -1.82 4.33 -0.80
CA ASN A 104 -0.46 4.08 -0.36
C ASN A 104 -0.13 2.59 -0.53
N ASN A 105 0.15 2.19 -1.78
CA ASN A 105 0.41 0.80 -2.14
C ASN A 105 1.89 0.53 -2.46
N ALA A 106 2.68 1.56 -2.78
CA ALA A 106 4.11 1.38 -2.98
C ALA A 106 4.80 0.93 -1.67
N GLY A 107 5.79 0.06 -1.81
CA GLY A 107 6.57 -0.44 -0.69
C GLY A 107 7.72 -1.31 -1.17
N VAL A 108 8.65 -1.62 -0.28
CA VAL A 108 9.79 -2.50 -0.53
C VAL A 108 9.80 -3.65 0.47
N PHE A 109 10.43 -4.75 0.11
CA PHE A 109 10.45 -5.95 0.95
C PHE A 109 11.87 -6.44 1.13
N ARG A 110 12.28 -6.64 2.40
CA ARG A 110 13.58 -7.23 2.77
C ARG A 110 14.80 -6.46 2.23
N LYS A 111 14.72 -5.15 2.11
CA LYS A 111 15.90 -4.36 1.77
C LYS A 111 16.92 -4.40 2.91
N PRO A 112 18.23 -4.44 2.61
CA PRO A 112 19.26 -4.24 3.62
C PRO A 112 19.18 -2.82 4.18
N ILE A 113 19.74 -2.61 5.37
CA ILE A 113 19.95 -1.28 5.93
C ILE A 113 21.04 -0.59 5.11
N GLU A 114 20.81 0.66 4.74
CA GLU A 114 21.81 1.53 4.11
C GLU A 114 22.44 2.37 5.21
N GLU A 115 23.64 1.95 5.69
CA GLU A 115 24.30 2.52 6.87
C GLU A 115 24.67 4.00 6.69
N ASN A 116 24.95 4.42 5.47
CA ASN A 116 25.35 5.79 5.13
C ASN A 116 24.16 6.74 4.87
N GLU A 117 22.94 6.24 4.88
CA GLU A 117 21.74 7.04 4.68
C GLU A 117 21.14 7.44 6.02
N GLU A 118 20.80 8.70 6.18
CA GLU A 118 20.14 9.20 7.40
C GLU A 118 18.73 8.63 7.57
N LEU A 119 18.00 8.50 6.46
CA LEU A 119 16.70 7.83 6.41
C LEU A 119 16.83 6.52 5.64
N ASP A 120 16.59 5.40 6.32
CA ASP A 120 16.54 4.08 5.68
C ASP A 120 15.45 3.98 4.61
N VAL A 121 15.78 3.32 3.49
CA VAL A 121 14.87 3.22 2.34
C VAL A 121 13.57 2.47 2.67
N SER A 122 13.62 1.44 3.52
CA SER A 122 12.41 0.71 3.93
C SER A 122 11.56 1.56 4.87
N PHE A 123 12.19 2.28 5.80
CA PHE A 123 11.49 3.22 6.68
C PHE A 123 10.77 4.30 5.88
N LYS A 124 11.46 4.93 4.90
CA LYS A 124 10.83 5.91 3.99
C LYS A 124 9.62 5.31 3.27
N THR A 125 9.81 4.18 2.59
CA THR A 125 8.81 3.67 1.64
C THR A 125 7.67 2.88 2.26
N ASP A 126 7.92 2.16 3.35
CA ASP A 126 6.91 1.28 3.97
C ASP A 126 6.16 1.94 5.13
N TYR A 127 6.66 3.11 5.62
CA TYR A 127 6.06 3.81 6.75
C TYR A 127 5.99 5.32 6.56
N LEU A 128 7.13 6.05 6.53
CA LEU A 128 7.17 7.50 6.69
C LEU A 128 6.45 8.26 5.57
N VAL A 129 6.75 7.95 4.31
CA VAL A 129 6.14 8.64 3.16
C VAL A 129 4.65 8.34 3.00
N PRO A 130 4.14 7.11 3.18
CA PRO A 130 2.71 6.85 3.31
C PRO A 130 2.02 7.74 4.35
N ILE A 131 2.59 7.90 5.54
CA ILE A 131 2.01 8.76 6.60
C ILE A 131 2.16 10.24 6.27
N LEU A 132 3.28 10.67 5.71
CA LEU A 132 3.46 12.03 5.18
C LEU A 132 2.34 12.39 4.19
N PHE A 133 2.04 11.52 3.23
CA PHE A 133 0.94 11.76 2.28
C PHE A 133 -0.41 11.88 2.99
N VAL A 134 -0.69 11.04 3.97
CA VAL A 134 -1.92 11.18 4.77
C VAL A 134 -1.98 12.55 5.44
N LYS A 135 -0.95 12.91 6.21
CA LYS A 135 -0.92 14.16 6.99
C LYS A 135 -0.95 15.41 6.10
N GLU A 136 -0.18 15.43 5.01
CA GLU A 136 -0.04 16.61 4.16
C GLU A 136 -1.18 16.80 3.15
N LEU A 137 -1.67 15.72 2.53
CA LEU A 137 -2.75 15.82 1.57
C LEU A 137 -4.11 16.02 2.26
N TYR A 138 -4.30 15.47 3.46
CA TYR A 138 -5.47 15.76 4.28
C TYR A 138 -5.66 17.25 4.58
N LYS A 139 -4.57 18.03 4.64
CA LYS A 139 -4.65 19.49 4.84
C LYS A 139 -5.36 20.21 3.68
N SER A 140 -5.23 19.69 2.46
CA SER A 140 -5.85 20.25 1.25
C SER A 140 -7.24 19.70 0.97
N ASN A 141 -7.52 18.44 1.32
CA ASN A 141 -8.82 17.81 1.11
C ASN A 141 -9.18 16.92 2.32
N LYS A 142 -10.08 17.42 3.19
CA LYS A 142 -10.53 16.72 4.39
C LYS A 142 -11.43 15.51 4.10
N GLU A 143 -11.99 15.44 2.92
CA GLU A 143 -12.85 14.33 2.47
C GLU A 143 -12.06 13.20 1.81
N MET A 144 -10.77 13.39 1.54
CA MET A 144 -9.91 12.38 0.92
C MET A 144 -9.87 11.10 1.76
N VAL A 145 -10.04 9.97 1.09
CA VAL A 145 -9.92 8.64 1.67
C VAL A 145 -8.52 8.08 1.38
N PHE A 146 -7.79 7.72 2.42
CA PHE A 146 -6.47 7.10 2.29
C PHE A 146 -6.55 5.61 2.57
N ILE A 147 -5.96 4.80 1.70
CA ILE A 147 -5.87 3.35 1.86
C ILE A 147 -4.40 2.95 2.01
N ASN A 148 -4.00 2.62 3.22
CA ASN A 148 -2.65 2.19 3.54
C ASN A 148 -2.52 0.67 3.41
N THR A 149 -1.54 0.21 2.62
CA THR A 149 -1.30 -1.23 2.41
C THR A 149 -0.57 -1.82 3.60
N ALA A 150 -1.32 -2.49 4.46
CA ALA A 150 -0.84 -3.24 5.60
C ALA A 150 -0.27 -4.61 5.20
N SER A 151 0.22 -5.36 6.19
CA SER A 151 0.70 -6.73 6.02
C SER A 151 0.43 -7.54 7.29
N ILE A 152 0.10 -8.83 7.14
CA ILE A 152 0.00 -9.77 8.27
C ILE A 152 1.33 -9.94 9.03
N SER A 153 2.45 -9.55 8.43
CA SER A 153 3.77 -9.62 9.05
C SER A 153 3.98 -8.65 10.23
N TYR A 154 3.02 -7.76 10.50
CA TYR A 154 3.10 -6.84 11.65
C TYR A 154 3.23 -7.56 13.01
N HIS A 155 2.89 -8.83 13.07
CA HIS A 155 3.07 -9.68 14.26
C HIS A 155 4.53 -10.12 14.51
N TYR A 156 5.45 -9.91 13.57
CA TYR A 156 6.81 -10.46 13.65
C TYR A 156 7.74 -9.71 14.59
N HIS A 157 7.36 -8.52 15.03
CA HIS A 157 8.12 -7.73 15.97
C HIS A 157 7.20 -6.80 16.79
N ASP A 158 7.48 -6.66 18.07
CA ASP A 158 6.78 -5.70 18.93
C ASP A 158 7.30 -4.28 18.70
N PHE A 159 6.67 -3.29 19.35
CA PHE A 159 7.07 -1.89 19.25
C PHE A 159 8.53 -1.68 19.73
N ASN A 160 9.22 -0.77 19.10
CA ASN A 160 10.59 -0.38 19.39
C ASN A 160 10.74 1.13 19.20
N TYR A 161 11.39 1.78 20.14
CA TYR A 161 11.60 3.24 20.13
C TYR A 161 12.58 3.71 19.05
N ASP A 162 13.43 2.84 18.50
CA ASP A 162 14.09 3.10 17.20
C ASP A 162 13.10 2.85 16.06
N ILE A 163 12.33 3.87 15.72
CA ILE A 163 11.25 3.73 14.71
C ILE A 163 11.77 3.49 13.28
N GLN A 164 13.05 3.67 12.99
CA GLN A 164 13.64 3.18 11.74
C GLN A 164 13.91 1.68 11.75
N GLY A 165 13.91 1.05 12.93
CA GLY A 165 14.18 -0.37 13.13
C GLY A 165 15.58 -0.78 12.69
N ARG A 166 16.58 0.12 12.83
CA ARG A 166 17.97 -0.15 12.46
C ARG A 166 18.62 -1.21 13.34
N ASN A 167 18.16 -1.34 14.59
CA ASN A 167 18.61 -2.35 15.55
C ASN A 167 17.94 -3.72 15.35
N ILE A 168 17.13 -3.90 14.30
CA ILE A 168 16.47 -5.18 13.98
C ILE A 168 17.25 -5.91 12.89
N ASP A 169 18.06 -6.89 13.24
CA ASP A 169 18.93 -7.61 12.30
C ASP A 169 18.18 -8.38 11.22
N SER A 170 17.03 -8.94 11.54
CA SER A 170 16.23 -9.72 10.60
C SER A 170 15.42 -8.81 9.67
N ARG A 171 15.74 -8.83 8.37
CA ARG A 171 15.01 -8.08 7.34
C ARG A 171 13.50 -8.36 7.30
N ILE A 172 13.08 -9.58 7.63
CA ILE A 172 11.66 -9.96 7.70
C ILE A 172 11.01 -9.32 8.92
N LYS A 173 11.67 -9.41 10.09
CA LYS A 173 11.16 -8.79 11.33
C LYS A 173 11.09 -7.28 11.18
N ARG A 174 12.12 -6.66 10.58
CA ARG A 174 12.14 -5.22 10.30
C ARG A 174 11.01 -4.78 9.37
N TYR A 175 10.77 -5.52 8.28
CA TYR A 175 9.60 -5.26 7.43
C TYR A 175 8.29 -5.37 8.22
N GLY A 176 8.14 -6.41 9.03
CA GLY A 176 6.97 -6.59 9.92
C GLY A 176 6.81 -5.44 10.91
N PHE A 177 7.90 -4.99 11.50
CA PHE A 177 7.94 -3.83 12.40
C PHE A 177 7.46 -2.55 11.71
N LEU A 178 7.99 -2.22 10.53
CA LEU A 178 7.55 -1.03 9.78
C LEU A 178 6.07 -1.10 9.40
N LYS A 179 5.55 -2.28 9.07
CA LYS A 179 4.11 -2.48 8.84
C LYS A 179 3.29 -2.37 10.13
N ARG A 180 3.86 -2.73 11.29
CA ARG A 180 3.25 -2.46 12.60
C ARG A 180 3.13 -0.95 12.84
N LEU A 181 4.19 -0.17 12.63
CA LEU A 181 4.17 1.29 12.77
C LEU A 181 3.12 1.91 11.85
N LEU A 182 3.05 1.48 10.59
CA LEU A 182 2.05 1.96 9.64
C LEU A 182 0.61 1.72 10.14
N ILE A 183 0.36 0.55 10.75
CA ILE A 183 -0.95 0.22 11.31
C ILE A 183 -1.25 1.10 12.53
N MET A 184 -0.32 1.22 13.47
CA MET A 184 -0.47 2.02 14.68
C MET A 184 -0.79 3.48 14.32
N GLU A 185 0.04 4.09 13.48
CA GLU A 185 -0.12 5.49 13.07
C GLU A 185 -1.40 5.73 12.26
N THR A 186 -1.76 4.82 11.36
CA THR A 186 -3.02 4.94 10.59
C THR A 186 -4.22 4.93 11.53
N ASN A 187 -4.25 4.06 12.53
CA ASN A 187 -5.34 4.01 13.50
C ASN A 187 -5.38 5.25 14.38
N TYR A 188 -4.23 5.72 14.86
CA TYR A 188 -4.13 6.94 15.64
C TYR A 188 -4.65 8.18 14.88
N LEU A 189 -4.28 8.32 13.61
CA LEU A 189 -4.79 9.38 12.75
C LEU A 189 -6.31 9.24 12.49
N ARG A 190 -6.79 8.01 12.39
CA ARG A 190 -8.21 7.73 12.22
C ARG A 190 -9.03 8.11 13.44
N GLU A 191 -8.51 7.91 14.67
CA GLU A 191 -9.11 8.39 15.92
C GLU A 191 -9.17 9.91 15.98
N LYS A 192 -8.25 10.61 15.32
CA LYS A 192 -8.26 12.06 15.11
C LYS A 192 -9.22 12.53 14.00
N GLY A 193 -10.02 11.64 13.42
CA GLY A 193 -11.02 11.94 12.40
C GLY A 193 -10.51 11.96 10.97
N ILE A 194 -9.27 11.52 10.70
CA ILE A 194 -8.75 11.40 9.33
C ILE A 194 -9.28 10.12 8.68
N ARG A 195 -9.80 10.21 7.47
CA ARG A 195 -10.37 9.09 6.72
C ARG A 195 -9.26 8.20 6.11
N CYS A 196 -8.46 7.58 6.97
CA CYS A 196 -7.40 6.68 6.58
C CYS A 196 -7.69 5.24 7.07
N TYR A 197 -7.58 4.29 6.17
CA TYR A 197 -7.97 2.91 6.39
C TYR A 197 -6.86 1.95 6.01
N LEU A 198 -6.91 0.75 6.57
CA LEU A 198 -5.93 -0.31 6.39
C LEU A 198 -6.54 -1.46 5.60
N ALA A 199 -5.81 -1.92 4.62
CA ALA A 199 -6.12 -3.16 3.95
C ALA A 199 -4.85 -3.96 3.65
N HIS A 200 -4.91 -5.29 3.75
CA HIS A 200 -3.78 -6.12 3.38
C HIS A 200 -4.14 -7.12 2.28
N PRO A 201 -3.20 -7.39 1.35
CA PRO A 201 -3.44 -8.27 0.22
C PRO A 201 -3.37 -9.76 0.57
N GLY A 202 -3.09 -10.12 1.82
CA GLY A 202 -2.74 -11.49 2.19
C GLY A 202 -1.39 -11.92 1.64
N ILE A 203 -1.20 -13.23 1.46
CA ILE A 203 0.02 -13.77 0.84
C ILE A 203 -0.23 -13.97 -0.64
N SER A 204 0.39 -13.13 -1.46
CA SER A 204 0.23 -13.17 -2.90
C SER A 204 1.56 -13.41 -3.62
N TYR A 205 1.49 -14.07 -4.77
CA TYR A 205 2.61 -14.20 -5.68
C TYR A 205 2.84 -12.86 -6.39
N THR A 206 3.51 -11.96 -5.71
CA THR A 206 3.85 -10.62 -6.23
C THR A 206 5.28 -10.58 -6.75
N GLY A 207 5.66 -9.48 -7.39
CA GLY A 207 7.04 -9.18 -7.79
C GLY A 207 8.05 -9.13 -6.62
N LEU A 208 7.59 -9.21 -5.37
CA LEU A 208 8.42 -9.35 -4.17
C LEU A 208 9.27 -10.62 -4.20
N PHE A 209 8.81 -11.66 -4.92
CA PHE A 209 9.54 -12.92 -5.18
C PHE A 209 10.14 -12.95 -6.59
N SER A 210 10.29 -11.80 -7.25
CA SER A 210 10.91 -11.74 -8.58
C SER A 210 12.41 -12.05 -8.52
N LYS A 211 12.98 -12.47 -9.66
CA LYS A 211 14.41 -12.81 -9.79
C LYS A 211 15.35 -11.65 -9.38
N GLU A 212 14.88 -10.41 -9.47
CA GLU A 212 15.66 -9.20 -9.15
C GLU A 212 15.67 -8.89 -7.64
N ASN A 213 14.67 -9.36 -6.89
CA ASN A 213 14.48 -9.05 -5.46
C ASN A 213 14.70 -10.25 -4.53
N SER A 214 14.99 -11.43 -5.06
CA SER A 214 15.11 -12.67 -4.28
C SER A 214 16.56 -12.99 -3.92
N ALA A 215 16.79 -13.36 -2.65
CA ALA A 215 18.05 -13.90 -2.16
C ALA A 215 18.34 -15.34 -2.61
N TYR A 216 17.41 -16.00 -3.32
CA TYR A 216 17.55 -17.39 -3.75
C TYR A 216 18.15 -17.53 -5.15
N PRO A 217 18.96 -18.57 -5.41
CA PRO A 217 19.48 -18.87 -6.75
C PRO A 217 18.35 -19.05 -7.78
N LYS A 218 18.61 -18.64 -9.05
CA LYS A 218 17.61 -18.66 -10.13
C LYS A 218 16.96 -20.03 -10.36
N PHE A 219 17.71 -21.12 -10.19
CA PHE A 219 17.19 -22.48 -10.37
C PHE A 219 16.22 -22.87 -9.24
N VAL A 220 16.50 -22.50 -7.99
CA VAL A 220 15.61 -22.72 -6.84
C VAL A 220 14.29 -21.98 -7.04
N LEU A 221 14.36 -20.71 -7.47
CA LEU A 221 13.16 -19.92 -7.81
C LEU A 221 12.32 -20.58 -8.92
N SER A 222 12.95 -21.23 -9.89
CA SER A 222 12.24 -21.93 -10.95
C SER A 222 11.49 -23.16 -10.44
N LEU A 223 12.10 -23.92 -9.51
CA LEU A 223 11.49 -25.12 -8.91
C LEU A 223 10.33 -24.80 -7.98
N ILE A 224 10.45 -23.74 -7.19
CA ILE A 224 9.40 -23.33 -6.22
C ILE A 224 8.29 -22.46 -6.86
N ARG A 225 8.51 -21.96 -8.08
CA ARG A 225 7.58 -21.04 -8.76
C ARG A 225 6.22 -21.69 -9.04
N LEU A 226 6.18 -22.96 -9.41
CA LEU A 226 4.92 -23.65 -9.69
C LEU A 226 4.11 -23.92 -8.42
N PRO A 227 4.67 -24.53 -7.35
CA PRO A 227 3.97 -24.70 -6.10
C PRO A 227 3.59 -23.34 -5.45
N MET A 228 4.43 -22.30 -5.56
CA MET A 228 4.07 -20.96 -5.07
C MET A 228 2.85 -20.37 -5.79
N LYS A 229 2.70 -20.57 -7.11
CA LYS A 229 1.52 -20.13 -7.85
C LYS A 229 0.23 -20.86 -7.43
N LEU A 230 0.34 -22.06 -6.90
CA LEU A 230 -0.80 -22.84 -6.39
C LEU A 230 -1.14 -22.45 -4.94
N LEU A 231 -0.12 -22.12 -4.14
CA LEU A 231 -0.26 -21.81 -2.71
C LEU A 231 -0.57 -20.33 -2.43
N PHE A 232 -0.14 -19.41 -3.31
CA PHE A 232 -0.34 -17.96 -3.12
C PHE A 232 -1.45 -17.41 -4.01
N MET A 233 -2.12 -16.38 -3.53
CA MET A 233 -3.15 -15.70 -4.31
C MET A 233 -2.56 -15.02 -5.55
N SER A 234 -3.34 -14.98 -6.64
CA SER A 234 -3.02 -14.10 -7.76
C SER A 234 -3.07 -12.63 -7.32
N PRO A 235 -2.29 -11.73 -7.93
CA PRO A 235 -2.37 -10.30 -7.64
C PRO A 235 -3.80 -9.74 -7.75
N ASP A 236 -4.58 -10.21 -8.71
CA ASP A 236 -5.95 -9.76 -8.91
C ASP A 236 -6.87 -10.13 -7.73
N LYS A 237 -6.71 -11.35 -7.19
CA LYS A 237 -7.46 -11.75 -5.99
C LYS A 237 -6.94 -11.04 -4.74
N ALA A 238 -5.63 -10.85 -4.62
CA ALA A 238 -5.01 -10.18 -3.50
C ALA A 238 -5.34 -8.68 -3.43
N SER A 239 -5.60 -8.03 -4.58
CA SER A 239 -5.98 -6.62 -4.62
C SER A 239 -7.41 -6.35 -4.15
N LEU A 240 -8.27 -7.37 -4.03
CA LEU A 240 -9.68 -7.19 -3.69
C LEU A 240 -9.89 -6.48 -2.34
N SER A 241 -9.07 -6.80 -1.32
CA SER A 241 -9.17 -6.14 -0.02
C SER A 241 -8.86 -4.64 -0.11
N LEU A 242 -7.86 -4.26 -0.91
CA LEU A 242 -7.54 -2.86 -1.13
C LEU A 242 -8.62 -2.16 -1.95
N ILE A 243 -9.14 -2.81 -2.99
CA ILE A 243 -10.20 -2.25 -3.82
C ILE A 243 -11.47 -2.04 -2.99
N GLU A 244 -11.88 -3.04 -2.22
CA GLU A 244 -13.10 -2.97 -1.40
C GLU A 244 -12.98 -1.89 -0.30
N SER A 245 -11.76 -1.64 0.23
CA SER A 245 -11.50 -0.60 1.23
C SER A 245 -11.68 0.83 0.73
N SER A 246 -11.85 1.05 -0.58
CA SER A 246 -12.19 2.39 -1.11
C SER A 246 -13.61 2.84 -0.75
N CYS A 247 -14.52 1.90 -0.49
CA CYS A 247 -15.93 2.18 -0.21
C CYS A 247 -16.43 1.51 1.07
N LEU A 248 -15.80 0.41 1.49
CA LEU A 248 -16.18 -0.33 2.68
C LEU A 248 -15.16 -0.12 3.80
N HIS A 249 -15.59 0.53 4.86
CA HIS A 249 -14.75 0.89 6.00
C HIS A 249 -15.23 0.17 7.25
N PRO A 250 -14.32 -0.32 8.12
CA PRO A 250 -14.71 -0.85 9.42
C PRO A 250 -15.18 0.28 10.34
N ASP A 251 -16.16 0.02 11.18
CA ASP A 251 -16.64 0.97 12.19
C ASP A 251 -15.59 1.17 13.30
N SER A 252 -14.87 0.11 13.64
CA SER A 252 -13.83 0.13 14.67
C SER A 252 -12.44 0.39 14.09
N THR A 253 -11.64 1.22 14.78
CA THR A 253 -10.21 1.39 14.51
C THR A 253 -9.41 0.11 14.75
N HIS A 254 -9.95 -0.82 15.54
CA HIS A 254 -9.35 -2.13 15.83
C HIS A 254 -9.58 -3.17 14.72
N GLU A 255 -10.05 -2.75 13.56
CA GLU A 255 -10.30 -3.64 12.42
C GLU A 255 -9.70 -3.10 11.12
N TYR A 256 -9.36 -4.00 10.23
CA TYR A 256 -8.87 -3.72 8.89
C TYR A 256 -9.40 -4.73 7.87
N LEU A 257 -9.32 -4.42 6.59
CA LEU A 257 -9.73 -5.33 5.52
C LEU A 257 -8.61 -6.28 5.10
N GLY A 258 -8.94 -7.56 5.01
CA GLY A 258 -8.02 -8.58 4.54
C GLY A 258 -8.74 -9.86 4.10
N PRO A 259 -8.03 -10.85 3.52
CA PRO A 259 -8.61 -12.12 3.11
C PRO A 259 -9.14 -12.92 4.31
N ARG A 260 -10.39 -13.40 4.26
CA ARG A 260 -11.02 -14.17 5.36
C ARG A 260 -10.64 -15.64 5.46
N GLY A 261 -9.87 -16.17 4.50
CA GLY A 261 -9.54 -17.61 4.48
C GLY A 261 -8.41 -18.00 5.43
N LEU A 262 -7.78 -19.14 5.14
CA LEU A 262 -6.78 -19.78 6.00
C LEU A 262 -5.72 -18.79 6.51
N PHE A 263 -5.58 -18.69 7.83
CA PHE A 263 -4.65 -17.78 8.54
C PHE A 263 -4.76 -16.31 8.10
N HIS A 264 -5.95 -15.86 7.68
CA HIS A 264 -6.17 -14.51 7.16
C HIS A 264 -5.24 -14.12 5.98
N SER A 265 -4.65 -15.11 5.35
CA SER A 265 -3.67 -14.90 4.28
C SER A 265 -4.21 -15.21 2.88
N TRP A 266 -5.40 -15.82 2.78
CA TRP A 266 -6.02 -16.29 1.55
C TRP A 266 -7.53 -16.10 1.55
N GLY A 267 -8.16 -15.86 0.40
CA GLY A 267 -9.62 -15.79 0.30
C GLY A 267 -10.15 -14.48 -0.25
N TYR A 268 -11.44 -14.23 -0.02
CA TYR A 268 -12.10 -12.96 -0.33
C TYR A 268 -12.02 -11.99 0.85
N PRO A 269 -12.19 -10.68 0.60
CA PRO A 269 -12.11 -9.65 1.63
C PRO A 269 -13.11 -9.83 2.78
N GLY A 270 -12.74 -9.32 3.92
CA GLY A 270 -13.60 -9.12 5.07
C GLY A 270 -12.85 -8.49 6.23
N PHE A 271 -13.57 -7.94 7.18
CA PHE A 271 -13.00 -7.32 8.36
C PHE A 271 -12.29 -8.36 9.23
N GLN A 272 -11.15 -7.96 9.76
CA GLN A 272 -10.31 -8.74 10.65
C GLN A 272 -9.89 -7.86 11.82
N LYS A 273 -9.93 -8.44 13.02
CA LYS A 273 -9.52 -7.74 14.24
C LYS A 273 -8.01 -7.58 14.29
N LEU A 274 -7.56 -6.40 14.62
CA LEU A 274 -6.16 -6.08 14.95
C LEU A 274 -5.85 -6.50 16.39
N SER A 275 -4.57 -6.72 16.69
CA SER A 275 -4.12 -7.03 18.04
C SER A 275 -4.26 -5.80 18.94
N ASP A 276 -4.81 -5.98 20.14
CA ASP A 276 -4.97 -4.90 21.12
C ASP A 276 -3.61 -4.29 21.56
N LYS A 277 -2.51 -5.03 21.39
CA LYS A 277 -1.13 -4.54 21.61
C LYS A 277 -0.69 -3.40 20.68
N LEU A 278 -1.48 -3.09 19.64
CA LEU A 278 -1.21 -1.98 18.73
C LEU A 278 -1.73 -0.63 19.22
N PHE A 279 -2.47 -0.62 20.32
CA PHE A 279 -3.23 0.53 20.80
C PHE A 279 -2.75 1.04 22.16
N ASP A 280 -1.47 0.81 22.51
CA ASP A 280 -0.86 1.46 23.67
C ASP A 280 -0.74 2.96 23.42
N GLU A 281 -1.42 3.75 24.22
CA GLU A 281 -1.52 5.21 24.04
C GLU A 281 -0.15 5.90 24.08
N LYS A 282 0.78 5.44 24.92
CA LYS A 282 2.11 6.03 25.04
C LYS A 282 2.97 5.72 23.82
N GLU A 283 2.92 4.48 23.34
CA GLU A 283 3.63 4.07 22.12
C GLU A 283 3.08 4.80 20.89
N CYS A 284 1.75 4.94 20.77
CA CYS A 284 1.12 5.66 19.68
C CYS A 284 1.45 7.17 19.70
N ALA A 285 1.39 7.80 20.87
CA ALA A 285 1.72 9.22 21.01
C ALA A 285 3.21 9.49 20.70
N TYR A 286 4.12 8.64 21.20
CA TYR A 286 5.54 8.71 20.87
C TYR A 286 5.79 8.54 19.37
N LEU A 287 5.10 7.61 18.75
CA LEU A 287 5.24 7.34 17.31
C LEU A 287 4.80 8.54 16.48
N ASP A 288 3.64 9.16 16.79
CA ASP A 288 3.11 10.34 16.10
C ASP A 288 4.08 11.53 16.23
N GLU A 289 4.59 11.80 17.47
CA GLU A 289 5.57 12.87 17.72
C GLU A 289 6.85 12.66 16.90
N LYS A 290 7.44 11.46 16.95
CA LYS A 290 8.65 11.14 16.18
C LYS A 290 8.42 11.18 14.69
N THR A 291 7.27 10.74 14.22
CA THR A 291 6.89 10.84 12.80
C THR A 291 6.82 12.29 12.36
N ASP A 292 6.22 13.16 13.15
CA ASP A 292 6.14 14.59 12.86
C ASP A 292 7.54 15.24 12.84
N GLU A 293 8.43 14.89 13.77
CA GLU A 293 9.84 15.34 13.74
C GLU A 293 10.54 14.97 12.42
N TYR A 294 10.42 13.71 11.97
CA TYR A 294 11.00 13.27 10.70
C TYR A 294 10.38 13.99 9.49
N ILE A 295 9.07 14.15 9.48
CA ILE A 295 8.37 14.87 8.41
C ILE A 295 8.87 16.32 8.34
N GLN A 296 8.93 17.01 9.47
CA GLN A 296 9.36 18.39 9.55
C GLN A 296 10.81 18.58 9.10
N ASN A 297 11.70 17.71 9.56
CA ASN A 297 13.14 17.83 9.29
C ASN A 297 13.51 17.50 7.85
N PHE A 298 12.81 16.56 7.21
CA PHE A 298 13.22 16.03 5.91
C PHE A 298 12.31 16.44 4.75
N TYR A 299 11.03 16.75 5.01
CA TYR A 299 10.06 16.96 3.92
C TYR A 299 9.39 18.34 3.91
N LEU A 300 9.43 19.09 4.99
CA LEU A 300 8.88 20.45 5.07
C LEU A 300 9.97 21.49 5.31
#